data_b112d87a3038acf70a746a9d4602794f
#
_entry.id   b112d87a3038acf70a746a9d4602794f
#
_cell.length_a   1.000
_cell.length_b   1.000
_cell.length_c   1.000
_cell.angle_alpha   90.00
_cell.angle_beta   90.00
_cell.angle_gamma   90.00
#
_symmetry.space_group_name_H-M   'P 1'
#
loop_
_entity.id
_entity.type
_entity.pdbx_description
1 polymer ?
#
loop_
_entity_poly.entity_id
_entity_poly.type
_entity_poly.pdbx_seq_one_letter_code
_entity_poly.pdbx_strand_id
1 'polypeptide(L)'
;MKSLRKYSLAGGVFYLLTFVSIPTLTLYKSVRGPNYVTGPGPDTPVMVGVLLEMIVALAGIGTAVALYPVVKRQGEARAVGFVASRTLEAATIYVGIVSLMSIVSLHQSGAGAAALGAAEGLAAQYHYTFFFAQSFIPAVNGVLLGSLLYQSRLVPRWLPTLGVIGAVLLVLAWFGVLVGLIKEVGPAAVVATLPIAVWEFSLGVYLTFWGFRPSPITAGM
;
A
#
# COMPACT_ATOMS: atom_id res chain seq x y z
N MET A 1 9.31 -23.75 -16.73
CA MET A 1 9.97 -23.42 -15.44
C MET A 1 10.68 -22.06 -15.40
N LYS A 2 11.41 -21.61 -16.45
CA LYS A 2 12.07 -20.28 -16.44
C LYS A 2 11.09 -19.10 -16.39
N SER A 3 9.91 -19.18 -17.00
CA SER A 3 8.90 -18.12 -16.99
C SER A 3 8.23 -17.96 -15.61
N LEU A 4 7.87 -19.08 -14.96
CA LEU A 4 7.24 -19.08 -13.64
C LEU A 4 8.12 -18.42 -12.57
N ARG A 5 9.45 -18.69 -12.64
CA ARG A 5 10.43 -18.05 -11.75
C ARG A 5 10.53 -16.54 -11.97
N LYS A 6 10.41 -16.07 -13.22
CA LYS A 6 10.42 -14.63 -13.52
C LYS A 6 9.21 -13.92 -12.90
N TYR A 7 8.00 -14.50 -13.01
CA TYR A 7 6.79 -13.95 -12.43
C TYR A 7 6.86 -13.88 -10.89
N SER A 8 7.34 -14.95 -10.25
CA SER A 8 7.48 -14.94 -8.79
C SER A 8 8.53 -13.94 -8.31
N LEU A 9 9.68 -13.88 -8.96
CA LEU A 9 10.75 -12.94 -8.63
C LEU A 9 10.28 -11.49 -8.79
N ALA A 10 9.67 -11.17 -9.93
CA ALA A 10 9.15 -9.82 -10.16
C ALA A 10 8.07 -9.44 -9.13
N GLY A 11 7.09 -10.32 -8.88
CA GLY A 11 6.07 -10.07 -7.87
C GLY A 11 6.64 -9.92 -6.47
N GLY A 12 7.62 -10.74 -6.10
CA GLY A 12 8.30 -10.67 -4.81
C GLY A 12 9.09 -9.37 -4.62
N VAL A 13 9.89 -8.99 -5.62
CA VAL A 13 10.67 -7.74 -5.59
C VAL A 13 9.74 -6.53 -5.52
N PHE A 14 8.67 -6.48 -6.31
CA PHE A 14 7.70 -5.40 -6.23
C PHE A 14 7.01 -5.35 -4.87
N TYR A 15 6.67 -6.49 -4.23
CA TYR A 15 6.15 -6.49 -2.86
C TYR A 15 7.15 -5.88 -1.87
N LEU A 16 8.44 -6.22 -1.96
CA LEU A 16 9.45 -5.64 -1.08
C LEU A 16 9.63 -4.14 -1.30
N LEU A 17 9.51 -3.68 -2.55
CA LEU A 17 9.57 -2.25 -2.88
C LEU A 17 8.42 -1.45 -2.28
N THR A 18 7.26 -2.05 -1.97
CA THR A 18 6.18 -1.31 -1.29
C THR A 18 6.55 -0.87 0.13
N PHE A 19 7.61 -1.40 0.73
CA PHE A 19 8.07 -1.03 2.06
C PHE A 19 9.04 0.17 2.09
N VAL A 20 9.47 0.67 0.92
CA VAL A 20 10.43 1.80 0.86
C VAL A 20 9.85 3.11 1.38
N SER A 21 8.51 3.22 1.49
CA SER A 21 7.84 4.44 2.00
C SER A 21 7.74 4.53 3.51
N ILE A 22 8.16 3.53 4.28
CA ILE A 22 8.13 3.59 5.76
C ILE A 22 8.72 4.90 6.30
N PRO A 23 9.84 5.46 5.77
CA PRO A 23 10.38 6.74 6.22
C PRO A 23 9.43 7.93 6.06
N THR A 24 8.40 7.88 5.19
CA THR A 24 7.45 8.98 4.98
C THR A 24 6.67 9.33 6.24
N LEU A 25 6.48 8.38 7.15
CA LEU A 25 5.89 8.61 8.48
C LEU A 25 6.63 9.72 9.26
N THR A 26 7.93 9.88 9.01
CA THR A 26 8.75 10.94 9.63
C THR A 26 8.95 12.12 8.69
N LEU A 27 9.19 11.86 7.40
CA LEU A 27 9.47 12.90 6.40
C LEU A 27 8.32 13.90 6.25
N TYR A 28 7.06 13.47 6.45
CA TYR A 28 5.87 14.31 6.31
C TYR A 28 5.40 15.01 7.59
N LYS A 29 6.14 14.88 8.70
CA LYS A 29 5.74 15.53 9.96
C LYS A 29 5.67 17.05 9.83
N SER A 30 6.61 17.68 9.12
CA SER A 30 6.65 19.14 8.94
C SER A 30 5.50 19.65 8.08
N VAL A 31 5.28 19.06 6.90
CA VAL A 31 4.28 19.50 5.92
C VAL A 31 2.83 19.33 6.42
N ARG A 32 2.62 18.43 7.37
CA ARG A 32 1.32 18.22 8.04
C ARG A 32 1.13 19.11 9.27
N GLY A 33 2.14 19.89 9.63
CA GLY A 33 2.08 20.81 10.76
C GLY A 33 1.45 22.15 10.38
N PRO A 34 0.79 22.85 11.35
CA PRO A 34 0.03 24.07 11.08
C PRO A 34 0.90 25.25 10.62
N ASN A 35 2.19 25.25 10.94
CA ASN A 35 3.10 26.35 10.65
C ASN A 35 3.98 26.12 9.40
N TYR A 36 3.73 25.07 8.63
CA TYR A 36 4.58 24.75 7.48
C TYR A 36 4.55 25.85 6.42
N VAL A 37 3.36 26.32 6.04
CA VAL A 37 3.19 27.31 4.98
C VAL A 37 3.70 28.69 5.37
N THR A 38 3.69 29.02 6.66
CA THR A 38 4.16 30.30 7.21
C THR A 38 5.60 30.24 7.73
N GLY A 39 6.18 29.05 7.86
CA GLY A 39 7.52 28.83 8.40
C GLY A 39 8.59 28.66 7.32
N PRO A 40 9.82 28.32 7.71
CA PRO A 40 10.95 28.17 6.79
C PRO A 40 10.99 26.83 6.00
N GLY A 41 10.00 25.98 6.08
CA GLY A 41 10.04 24.61 5.55
C GLY A 41 10.53 23.60 6.57
N PRO A 42 11.07 22.43 6.25
CA PRO A 42 11.83 22.06 5.04
C PRO A 42 11.02 21.38 3.94
N ASP A 43 11.27 21.71 2.68
CA ASP A 43 10.58 21.10 1.50
C ASP A 43 11.24 19.79 1.06
N THR A 44 12.58 19.70 1.16
CA THR A 44 13.34 18.54 0.67
C THR A 44 12.87 17.19 1.25
N PRO A 45 12.63 17.03 2.56
CA PRO A 45 12.07 15.78 3.09
C PRO A 45 10.72 15.41 2.49
N VAL A 46 9.87 16.41 2.21
CA VAL A 46 8.56 16.18 1.59
C VAL A 46 8.74 15.62 0.17
N MET A 47 9.63 16.22 -0.62
CA MET A 47 9.90 15.76 -1.99
C MET A 47 10.53 14.37 -2.02
N VAL A 48 11.41 14.06 -1.08
CA VAL A 48 11.95 12.69 -0.93
C VAL A 48 10.81 11.70 -0.61
N GLY A 49 9.94 12.05 0.32
CA GLY A 49 8.77 11.22 0.64
C GLY A 49 7.85 11.00 -0.56
N VAL A 50 7.58 12.04 -1.35
CA VAL A 50 6.81 11.97 -2.60
C VAL A 50 7.42 10.93 -3.55
N LEU A 51 8.74 10.96 -3.77
CA LEU A 51 9.42 9.97 -4.62
C LEU A 51 9.27 8.55 -4.09
N LEU A 52 9.38 8.35 -2.77
CA LEU A 52 9.19 7.04 -2.15
C LEU A 52 7.76 6.53 -2.33
N GLU A 53 6.74 7.36 -2.14
CA GLU A 53 5.34 6.97 -2.36
C GLU A 53 5.03 6.70 -3.85
N MET A 54 5.64 7.42 -4.78
CA MET A 54 5.55 7.11 -6.22
C MET A 54 6.10 5.71 -6.51
N ILE A 55 7.24 5.33 -5.91
CA ILE A 55 7.80 3.98 -6.06
C ILE A 55 6.81 2.94 -5.52
N VAL A 56 6.20 3.19 -4.35
CA VAL A 56 5.19 2.29 -3.77
C VAL A 56 3.98 2.12 -4.68
N ALA A 57 3.43 3.21 -5.20
CA ALA A 57 2.27 3.17 -6.09
C ALA A 57 2.57 2.33 -7.35
N LEU A 58 3.72 2.57 -7.99
CA LEU A 58 4.14 1.80 -9.17
C LEU A 58 4.46 0.35 -8.83
N ALA A 59 5.11 0.09 -7.69
CA ALA A 59 5.42 -1.27 -7.22
C ALA A 59 4.14 -2.06 -6.91
N GLY A 60 3.12 -1.43 -6.34
CA GLY A 60 1.81 -2.04 -6.11
C GLY A 60 1.16 -2.54 -7.40
N ILE A 61 1.12 -1.69 -8.44
CA ILE A 61 0.65 -2.08 -9.79
C ILE A 61 1.56 -3.19 -10.35
N GLY A 62 2.88 -3.02 -10.26
CA GLY A 62 3.87 -3.99 -10.73
C GLY A 62 3.69 -5.37 -10.10
N THR A 63 3.40 -5.43 -8.81
CA THR A 63 3.07 -6.68 -8.09
C THR A 63 1.88 -7.39 -8.73
N ALA A 64 0.78 -6.66 -8.95
CA ALA A 64 -0.44 -7.24 -9.49
C ALA A 64 -0.24 -7.73 -10.93
N VAL A 65 0.40 -6.92 -11.77
CA VAL A 65 0.70 -7.27 -13.17
C VAL A 65 1.65 -8.47 -13.26
N ALA A 66 2.68 -8.52 -12.41
CA ALA A 66 3.63 -9.64 -12.38
C ALA A 66 2.99 -10.96 -11.95
N LEU A 67 2.07 -10.94 -10.98
CA LEU A 67 1.41 -12.14 -10.48
C LEU A 67 0.23 -12.58 -11.34
N TYR A 68 -0.43 -11.66 -12.06
CA TYR A 68 -1.64 -11.91 -12.83
C TYR A 68 -1.56 -13.13 -13.77
N PRO A 69 -0.50 -13.32 -14.60
CA PRO A 69 -0.43 -14.45 -15.54
C PRO A 69 -0.53 -15.82 -14.87
N VAL A 70 -0.14 -15.90 -13.59
CA VAL A 70 -0.16 -17.14 -12.80
C VAL A 70 -1.47 -17.28 -12.04
N VAL A 71 -1.87 -16.27 -11.26
CA VAL A 71 -3.02 -16.37 -10.35
C VAL A 71 -4.37 -16.35 -11.08
N LYS A 72 -4.47 -15.79 -12.30
CA LYS A 72 -5.69 -15.84 -13.11
C LYS A 72 -6.14 -17.26 -13.44
N ARG A 73 -5.22 -18.20 -13.49
CA ARG A 73 -5.52 -19.62 -13.73
C ARG A 73 -6.28 -20.28 -12.57
N GLN A 74 -6.19 -19.70 -11.37
CA GLN A 74 -6.99 -20.13 -10.21
C GLN A 74 -8.36 -19.48 -10.17
N GLY A 75 -8.47 -18.24 -10.65
CA GLY A 75 -9.75 -17.52 -10.67
C GLY A 75 -9.59 -16.15 -11.30
N GLU A 76 -10.00 -16.02 -12.56
CA GLU A 76 -9.74 -14.83 -13.37
C GLU A 76 -10.41 -13.58 -12.79
N ALA A 77 -11.68 -13.66 -12.38
CA ALA A 77 -12.40 -12.52 -11.82
C ALA A 77 -11.69 -11.94 -10.59
N ARG A 78 -11.20 -12.79 -9.67
CA ARG A 78 -10.44 -12.33 -8.50
C ARG A 78 -9.07 -11.78 -8.87
N ALA A 79 -8.43 -12.35 -9.89
CA ALA A 79 -7.13 -11.86 -10.36
C ALA A 79 -7.26 -10.49 -11.03
N VAL A 80 -8.32 -10.26 -11.82
CA VAL A 80 -8.66 -8.93 -12.38
C VAL A 80 -9.03 -7.97 -11.25
N GLY A 81 -9.81 -8.40 -10.26
CA GLY A 81 -10.14 -7.63 -9.07
C GLY A 81 -8.90 -7.18 -8.31
N PHE A 82 -7.89 -8.06 -8.17
CA PHE A 82 -6.62 -7.71 -7.53
C PHE A 82 -5.85 -6.64 -8.33
N VAL A 83 -5.79 -6.74 -9.66
CA VAL A 83 -5.17 -5.70 -10.51
C VAL A 83 -5.92 -4.38 -10.37
N ALA A 84 -7.26 -4.40 -10.44
CA ALA A 84 -8.08 -3.20 -10.30
C ALA A 84 -7.91 -2.55 -8.91
N SER A 85 -7.89 -3.36 -7.85
CA SER A 85 -7.71 -2.87 -6.48
C SER A 85 -6.32 -2.25 -6.27
N ARG A 86 -5.23 -2.87 -6.77
CA ARG A 86 -3.89 -2.28 -6.73
C ARG A 86 -3.78 -0.99 -7.57
N THR A 87 -4.51 -0.90 -8.68
CA THR A 87 -4.58 0.32 -9.48
C THR A 87 -5.32 1.43 -8.73
N LEU A 88 -6.43 1.11 -8.07
CA LEU A 88 -7.17 2.06 -7.23
C LEU A 88 -6.31 2.54 -6.05
N GLU A 89 -5.59 1.64 -5.39
CA GLU A 89 -4.63 1.98 -4.32
C GLU A 89 -3.59 2.98 -4.82
N ALA A 90 -2.95 2.70 -5.94
CA ALA A 90 -1.95 3.58 -6.55
C ALA A 90 -2.56 4.95 -6.91
N ALA A 91 -3.75 5.00 -7.50
CA ALA A 91 -4.45 6.23 -7.81
C ALA A 91 -4.74 7.06 -6.54
N THR A 92 -5.17 6.41 -5.47
CA THR A 92 -5.42 7.06 -4.18
C THR A 92 -4.13 7.63 -3.57
N ILE A 93 -3.00 6.90 -3.65
CA ILE A 93 -1.69 7.39 -3.24
C ILE A 93 -1.30 8.64 -4.04
N TYR A 94 -1.51 8.64 -5.37
CA TYR A 94 -1.20 9.82 -6.20
C TYR A 94 -2.03 11.05 -5.83
N VAL A 95 -3.31 10.90 -5.47
CA VAL A 95 -4.12 12.01 -4.96
C VAL A 95 -3.51 12.58 -3.68
N GLY A 96 -3.03 11.73 -2.77
CA GLY A 96 -2.31 12.15 -1.57
C GLY A 96 -1.00 12.90 -1.89
N ILE A 97 -0.20 12.37 -2.82
CA ILE A 97 1.04 13.00 -3.29
C ILE A 97 0.76 14.41 -3.85
N VAL A 98 -0.25 14.55 -4.70
CA VAL A 98 -0.64 15.84 -5.27
C VAL A 98 -1.04 16.83 -4.17
N SER A 99 -1.76 16.38 -3.14
CA SER A 99 -2.12 17.23 -2.00
C SER A 99 -0.88 17.78 -1.28
N LEU A 100 0.11 16.93 -0.99
CA LEU A 100 1.36 17.36 -0.33
C LEU A 100 2.18 18.29 -1.21
N MET A 101 2.30 18.00 -2.51
CA MET A 101 3.01 18.89 -3.46
C MET A 101 2.33 20.25 -3.57
N SER A 102 0.99 20.29 -3.51
CA SER A 102 0.25 21.57 -3.50
C SER A 102 0.54 22.38 -2.24
N ILE A 103 0.69 21.75 -1.06
CA ILE A 103 1.09 22.44 0.17
C ILE A 103 2.51 23.02 0.03
N VAL A 104 3.45 22.25 -0.54
CA VAL A 104 4.81 22.75 -0.80
C VAL A 104 4.78 23.94 -1.77
N SER A 105 3.95 23.89 -2.82
CA SER A 105 3.78 24.99 -3.76
C SER A 105 3.23 26.27 -3.10
N LEU A 106 2.25 26.13 -2.18
CA LEU A 106 1.74 27.25 -1.38
C LEU A 106 2.82 27.85 -0.48
N HIS A 107 3.65 27.03 0.15
CA HIS A 107 4.79 27.48 0.94
C HIS A 107 5.78 28.27 0.07
N GLN A 108 6.20 27.73 -1.07
CA GLN A 108 7.17 28.36 -1.98
C GLN A 108 6.64 29.65 -2.65
N SER A 109 5.35 29.80 -2.76
CA SER A 109 4.74 31.03 -3.31
C SER A 109 4.81 32.22 -2.36
N GLY A 110 5.16 32.00 -1.09
CA GLY A 110 5.20 33.05 -0.06
C GLY A 110 3.82 33.55 0.35
N ALA A 111 2.75 32.81 0.06
CA ALA A 111 1.37 33.22 0.38
C ALA A 111 1.10 33.37 1.89
N GLY A 112 1.96 32.79 2.74
CA GLY A 112 1.93 32.97 4.20
C GLY A 112 0.58 32.64 4.82
N ALA A 113 0.06 33.51 5.69
CA ALA A 113 -1.18 33.29 6.41
C ALA A 113 -2.42 33.14 5.50
N ALA A 114 -2.41 33.75 4.32
CA ALA A 114 -3.52 33.65 3.37
C ALA A 114 -3.74 32.22 2.83
N ALA A 115 -2.71 31.37 2.87
CA ALA A 115 -2.77 29.99 2.40
C ALA A 115 -3.09 28.95 3.49
N LEU A 116 -3.20 29.34 4.77
CA LEU A 116 -3.39 28.40 5.89
C LEU A 116 -4.63 27.50 5.69
N GLY A 117 -5.79 28.07 5.40
CA GLY A 117 -7.01 27.28 5.21
C GLY A 117 -6.94 26.29 4.02
N ALA A 118 -6.27 26.70 2.93
CA ALA A 118 -6.04 25.79 1.80
C ALA A 118 -5.08 24.66 2.16
N ALA A 119 -3.99 24.96 2.89
CA ALA A 119 -3.04 23.97 3.33
C ALA A 119 -3.64 22.97 4.31
N GLU A 120 -4.49 23.41 5.24
CA GLU A 120 -5.23 22.54 6.15
C GLU A 120 -6.19 21.60 5.39
N GLY A 121 -6.92 22.10 4.41
CA GLY A 121 -7.78 21.29 3.54
C GLY A 121 -6.99 20.22 2.78
N LEU A 122 -5.85 20.58 2.22
CA LEU A 122 -4.97 19.65 1.51
C LEU A 122 -4.31 18.61 2.45
N ALA A 123 -3.95 19.01 3.67
CA ALA A 123 -3.43 18.09 4.69
C ALA A 123 -4.51 17.08 5.13
N ALA A 124 -5.76 17.53 5.29
CA ALA A 124 -6.90 16.65 5.56
C ALA A 124 -7.16 15.70 4.38
N GLN A 125 -7.06 16.17 3.13
CA GLN A 125 -7.20 15.32 1.95
C GLN A 125 -6.11 14.24 1.91
N TYR A 126 -4.84 14.59 2.15
CA TYR A 126 -3.76 13.61 2.28
C TYR A 126 -4.05 12.58 3.38
N HIS A 127 -4.50 13.04 4.54
CA HIS A 127 -4.84 12.16 5.66
C HIS A 127 -5.89 11.11 5.27
N TYR A 128 -6.99 11.51 4.64
CA TYR A 128 -8.04 10.56 4.22
C TYR A 128 -7.61 9.66 3.07
N THR A 129 -6.84 10.16 2.09
CA THR A 129 -6.30 9.30 1.03
C THR A 129 -5.35 8.24 1.61
N PHE A 130 -4.51 8.61 2.56
CA PHE A 130 -3.65 7.68 3.28
C PHE A 130 -4.47 6.64 4.05
N PHE A 131 -5.52 7.07 4.76
CA PHE A 131 -6.41 6.20 5.52
C PHE A 131 -7.09 5.14 4.64
N PHE A 132 -7.50 5.49 3.41
CA PHE A 132 -8.03 4.52 2.45
C PHE A 132 -6.94 3.66 1.82
N ALA A 133 -5.88 4.26 1.32
CA ALA A 133 -4.83 3.57 0.58
C ALA A 133 -3.99 2.61 1.46
N GLN A 134 -3.81 2.92 2.74
CA GLN A 134 -2.96 2.14 3.64
C GLN A 134 -3.74 1.23 4.61
N SER A 135 -5.07 1.31 4.61
CA SER A 135 -5.89 0.50 5.52
C SER A 135 -6.96 -0.30 4.80
N PHE A 136 -7.90 0.34 4.13
CA PHE A 136 -9.03 -0.37 3.52
C PHE A 136 -8.64 -1.13 2.25
N ILE A 137 -7.96 -0.49 1.30
CA ILE A 137 -7.62 -1.10 0.01
C ILE A 137 -6.64 -2.28 0.16
N PRO A 138 -5.59 -2.23 1.01
CA PRO A 138 -4.74 -3.38 1.29
C PRO A 138 -5.50 -4.59 1.83
N ALA A 139 -6.56 -4.38 2.62
CA ALA A 139 -7.39 -5.49 3.07
C ALA A 139 -8.14 -6.17 1.90
N VAL A 140 -8.66 -5.40 0.94
CA VAL A 140 -9.27 -5.94 -0.29
C VAL A 140 -8.23 -6.74 -1.08
N ASN A 141 -7.02 -6.21 -1.24
CA ASN A 141 -5.90 -6.91 -1.89
C ASN A 141 -5.56 -8.22 -1.17
N GLY A 142 -5.54 -8.20 0.17
CA GLY A 142 -5.27 -9.37 1.02
C GLY A 142 -6.29 -10.48 0.82
N VAL A 143 -7.57 -10.14 0.76
CA VAL A 143 -8.64 -11.13 0.50
C VAL A 143 -8.54 -11.69 -0.91
N LEU A 144 -8.38 -10.84 -1.92
CA LEU A 144 -8.35 -11.26 -3.33
C LEU A 144 -7.14 -12.15 -3.61
N LEU A 145 -5.93 -11.66 -3.36
CA LEU A 145 -4.72 -12.43 -3.61
C LEU A 145 -4.56 -13.59 -2.63
N GLY A 146 -4.83 -13.37 -1.34
CA GLY A 146 -4.76 -14.42 -0.31
C GLY A 146 -5.65 -15.62 -0.63
N SER A 147 -6.90 -15.38 -1.06
CA SER A 147 -7.81 -16.46 -1.47
C SER A 147 -7.30 -17.24 -2.68
N LEU A 148 -6.72 -16.57 -3.68
CA LEU A 148 -6.13 -17.20 -4.86
C LEU A 148 -4.92 -18.07 -4.49
N LEU A 149 -4.00 -17.54 -3.68
CA LEU A 149 -2.80 -18.26 -3.25
C LEU A 149 -3.12 -19.43 -2.32
N TYR A 150 -4.13 -19.30 -1.46
CA TYR A 150 -4.58 -20.38 -0.58
C TYR A 150 -5.12 -21.57 -1.36
N GLN A 151 -5.98 -21.31 -2.35
CA GLN A 151 -6.61 -22.34 -3.17
C GLN A 151 -5.63 -23.00 -4.14
N SER A 152 -4.77 -22.20 -4.78
CA SER A 152 -3.78 -22.71 -5.75
C SER A 152 -2.61 -23.44 -5.14
N ARG A 153 -2.35 -23.28 -3.84
CA ARG A 153 -1.17 -23.83 -3.13
C ARG A 153 0.18 -23.40 -3.71
N LEU A 154 0.23 -22.28 -4.43
CA LEU A 154 1.45 -21.73 -5.01
C LEU A 154 2.49 -21.34 -3.96
N VAL A 155 2.04 -21.13 -2.73
CA VAL A 155 2.86 -20.85 -1.54
C VAL A 155 2.38 -21.69 -0.37
N PRO A 156 3.16 -21.81 0.74
CA PRO A 156 2.70 -22.49 1.96
C PRO A 156 1.38 -21.89 2.46
N ARG A 157 0.40 -22.69 2.81
CA ARG A 157 -0.95 -22.25 3.17
C ARG A 157 -1.01 -21.28 4.35
N TRP A 158 -0.08 -21.39 5.30
CA TRP A 158 -0.01 -20.47 6.45
C TRP A 158 0.18 -19.02 6.01
N LEU A 159 0.91 -18.81 4.91
CA LEU A 159 1.24 -17.48 4.41
C LEU A 159 -0.03 -16.74 3.91
N PRO A 160 -0.83 -17.26 2.95
CA PRO A 160 -2.07 -16.59 2.55
C PRO A 160 -3.13 -16.58 3.66
N THR A 161 -3.13 -17.54 4.60
CA THR A 161 -4.02 -17.51 5.76
C THR A 161 -3.75 -16.29 6.63
N LEU A 162 -2.47 -15.98 6.89
CA LEU A 162 -2.09 -14.77 7.61
C LEU A 162 -2.58 -13.51 6.90
N GLY A 163 -2.49 -13.46 5.56
CA GLY A 163 -2.99 -12.35 4.76
C GLY A 163 -4.50 -12.15 4.87
N VAL A 164 -5.28 -13.23 4.80
CA VAL A 164 -6.74 -13.16 4.93
C VAL A 164 -7.17 -12.75 6.35
N ILE A 165 -6.52 -13.31 7.39
CA ILE A 165 -6.78 -12.90 8.77
C ILE A 165 -6.41 -11.43 8.97
N GLY A 166 -5.24 -11.01 8.49
CA GLY A 166 -4.80 -9.63 8.56
C GLY A 166 -5.76 -8.66 7.85
N ALA A 167 -6.30 -9.07 6.70
CA ALA A 167 -7.29 -8.28 5.97
C ALA A 167 -8.58 -8.07 6.79
N VAL A 168 -9.09 -9.12 7.44
CA VAL A 168 -10.28 -9.00 8.30
C VAL A 168 -10.02 -8.08 9.49
N LEU A 169 -8.88 -8.25 10.17
CA LEU A 169 -8.51 -7.39 11.30
C LEU A 169 -8.35 -5.93 10.88
N LEU A 170 -7.76 -5.69 9.73
CA LEU A 170 -7.57 -4.34 9.19
C LEU A 170 -8.89 -3.66 8.85
N VAL A 171 -9.85 -4.38 8.24
CA VAL A 171 -11.20 -3.86 7.96
C VAL A 171 -11.94 -3.54 9.26
N LEU A 172 -11.86 -4.42 10.26
CA LEU A 172 -12.49 -4.19 11.56
C LEU A 172 -11.91 -2.96 12.26
N ALA A 173 -10.58 -2.81 12.23
CA ALA A 173 -9.92 -1.63 12.77
C ALA A 173 -10.31 -0.36 12.00
N TRP A 174 -10.35 -0.42 10.67
CA TRP A 174 -10.77 0.69 9.82
C TRP A 174 -12.19 1.17 10.17
N PHE A 175 -13.16 0.24 10.30
CA PHE A 175 -14.50 0.56 10.77
C PHE A 175 -14.49 1.12 12.19
N GLY A 176 -13.70 0.56 13.10
CA GLY A 176 -13.55 1.06 14.47
C GLY A 176 -13.05 2.50 14.53
N VAL A 177 -12.11 2.88 13.64
CA VAL A 177 -11.67 4.27 13.50
C VAL A 177 -12.76 5.15 12.91
N LEU A 178 -13.44 4.68 11.85
CA LEU A 178 -14.50 5.44 11.16
C LEU A 178 -15.65 5.82 12.10
N VAL A 179 -16.02 4.93 13.04
CA VAL A 179 -17.09 5.19 14.02
C VAL A 179 -16.57 5.76 15.34
N GLY A 180 -15.28 6.10 15.43
CA GLY A 180 -14.68 6.74 16.61
C GLY A 180 -14.41 5.82 17.82
N LEU A 181 -14.50 4.49 17.65
CA LEU A 181 -14.21 3.51 18.71
C LEU A 181 -12.72 3.26 18.93
N ILE A 182 -11.92 3.44 17.90
CA ILE A 182 -10.48 3.21 17.90
C ILE A 182 -9.79 4.49 17.41
N LYS A 183 -8.70 4.89 18.08
CA LYS A 183 -7.85 5.96 17.57
C LYS A 183 -7.06 5.47 16.36
N GLU A 184 -7.04 6.23 15.28
CA GLU A 184 -6.33 5.88 14.04
C GLU A 184 -4.84 5.64 14.28
N VAL A 185 -4.21 6.47 15.09
CA VAL A 185 -2.83 6.29 15.56
C VAL A 185 -2.87 5.83 17.01
N GLY A 186 -3.00 4.52 17.21
CA GLY A 186 -3.08 3.94 18.55
C GLY A 186 -2.66 2.48 18.56
N PRO A 187 -2.41 1.89 19.74
CA PRO A 187 -1.96 0.49 19.86
C PRO A 187 -2.89 -0.50 19.16
N ALA A 188 -4.20 -0.31 19.25
CA ALA A 188 -5.17 -1.20 18.60
C ALA A 188 -5.07 -1.18 17.07
N ALA A 189 -4.93 -0.01 16.46
CA ALA A 189 -4.76 0.14 15.02
C ALA A 189 -3.43 -0.48 14.55
N VAL A 190 -2.34 -0.25 15.29
CA VAL A 190 -1.03 -0.85 15.01
C VAL A 190 -1.10 -2.37 15.06
N VAL A 191 -1.67 -2.94 16.13
CA VAL A 191 -1.81 -4.40 16.30
C VAL A 191 -2.65 -5.00 15.16
N ALA A 192 -3.72 -4.34 14.73
CA ALA A 192 -4.56 -4.81 13.64
C ALA A 192 -3.87 -4.76 12.27
N THR A 193 -2.93 -3.81 12.07
CA THR A 193 -2.19 -3.65 10.80
C THR A 193 -1.01 -4.63 10.69
N LEU A 194 -0.41 -5.06 11.81
CA LEU A 194 0.77 -5.92 11.79
C LEU A 194 0.61 -7.21 10.98
N PRO A 195 -0.49 -7.98 11.09
CA PRO A 195 -0.62 -9.26 10.38
C PRO A 195 -0.58 -9.09 8.85
N ILE A 196 -1.21 -8.04 8.30
CA ILE A 196 -1.20 -7.80 6.85
C ILE A 196 0.19 -7.34 6.38
N ALA A 197 0.85 -6.48 7.15
CA ALA A 197 2.20 -6.02 6.84
C ALA A 197 3.22 -7.17 6.89
N VAL A 198 3.14 -8.02 7.92
CA VAL A 198 3.98 -9.23 8.03
C VAL A 198 3.71 -10.19 6.88
N TRP A 199 2.43 -10.36 6.49
CA TRP A 199 2.09 -11.19 5.34
C TRP A 199 2.68 -10.66 4.03
N GLU A 200 2.49 -9.39 3.72
CA GLU A 200 3.01 -8.80 2.48
C GLU A 200 4.54 -8.88 2.41
N PHE A 201 5.22 -8.53 3.50
CA PHE A 201 6.68 -8.65 3.58
C PHE A 201 7.14 -10.09 3.40
N SER A 202 6.55 -11.03 4.16
CA SER A 202 6.91 -12.46 4.11
C SER A 202 6.61 -13.06 2.74
N LEU A 203 5.51 -12.67 2.11
CA LEU A 203 5.17 -13.09 0.74
C LEU A 203 6.20 -12.54 -0.26
N GLY A 204 6.59 -11.28 -0.13
CA GLY A 204 7.63 -10.66 -0.95
C GLY A 204 8.95 -11.41 -0.84
N VAL A 205 9.41 -11.68 0.37
CA VAL A 205 10.61 -12.49 0.65
C VAL A 205 10.46 -13.91 0.08
N TYR A 206 9.34 -14.57 0.34
CA TYR A 206 9.12 -15.94 -0.13
C TYR A 206 9.18 -16.04 -1.66
N LEU A 207 8.45 -15.18 -2.37
CA LEU A 207 8.41 -15.17 -3.83
C LEU A 207 9.77 -14.82 -4.45
N THR A 208 10.54 -13.95 -3.79
CA THR A 208 11.87 -13.52 -4.25
C THR A 208 12.90 -14.66 -4.14
N PHE A 209 12.91 -15.40 -3.05
CA PHE A 209 13.95 -16.39 -2.80
C PHE A 209 13.56 -17.81 -3.18
N TRP A 210 12.34 -18.25 -2.88
CA TRP A 210 11.87 -19.63 -3.13
C TRP A 210 11.02 -19.78 -4.38
N GLY A 211 10.26 -18.74 -4.75
CA GLY A 211 9.35 -18.79 -5.89
C GLY A 211 8.06 -19.55 -5.63
N PHE A 212 7.31 -19.84 -6.69
CA PHE A 212 6.09 -20.63 -6.58
C PHE A 212 6.39 -22.13 -6.39
N ARG A 213 5.57 -22.79 -5.57
CA ARG A 213 5.53 -24.24 -5.45
C ARG A 213 4.90 -24.87 -6.70
N PRO A 214 5.26 -26.13 -7.02
CA PRO A 214 4.51 -26.90 -8.02
C PRO A 214 3.02 -26.93 -7.66
N SER A 215 2.18 -26.66 -8.65
CA SER A 215 0.72 -26.61 -8.49
C SER A 215 0.04 -27.06 -9.77
N PRO A 216 -1.16 -27.70 -9.70
CA PRO A 216 -1.91 -28.10 -10.89
C PRO A 216 -2.13 -26.95 -11.87
N ILE A 217 -2.32 -25.71 -11.37
CA ILE A 217 -2.56 -24.55 -12.24
C ILE A 217 -1.32 -24.07 -12.99
N THR A 218 -0.11 -24.54 -12.62
CA THR A 218 1.16 -24.20 -13.28
C THR A 218 1.66 -25.32 -14.18
N ALA A 219 0.94 -26.43 -14.31
CA ALA A 219 1.27 -27.48 -15.25
C ALA A 219 1.29 -26.90 -16.69
N GLY A 220 2.42 -27.06 -17.38
CA GLY A 220 2.61 -26.54 -18.75
C GLY A 220 3.02 -25.06 -18.87
N MET A 221 3.51 -24.39 -17.76
CA MET A 221 4.15 -23.07 -17.81
C MET A 221 5.68 -23.14 -17.89
#